data_ef202f1ab745b1474bc501ced513c0dd
#
_entry.id   ef202f1ab745b1474bc501ced513c0dd
#
_cell.length_a   1.000
_cell.length_b   1.000
_cell.length_c   1.000
_cell.angle_alpha   90.00
_cell.angle_beta   90.00
_cell.angle_gamma   90.00
#
_symmetry.space_group_name_H-M   'P 1'
#
loop_
_entity.id
_entity.type
_entity.pdbx_description
1 polymer ?
#
loop_
_entity_poly.entity_id
_entity_poly.type
_entity_poly.pdbx_seq_one_letter_code
_entity_poly.pdbx_strand_id
1 'polypeptide(L)'
;MGKLKTIDITGLEDISAIMDKCHIVFKETMANKDNRAKLREREIAVPLNWIECKAELFWHAASIEEKAKLDIQPCINDITSSLCANNCIDAFDSVIMNNGTEREKCIYRAVRVSWIREIIDLYNKGDKRIKYWDKINSNKKNRIYLRYQEAELDYIVILEDKSDKRVVLITGYPVFFISAKKDYESDYQNYIKNLEKK
;
A
#
# COMPACT_ATOMS: atom_id res chain seq x y z
N MET A 1 -7.24 14.50 -15.31
CA MET A 1 -6.97 13.23 -14.59
C MET A 1 -7.17 13.46 -13.10
N GLY A 2 -7.96 12.62 -12.41
CA GLY A 2 -8.28 12.83 -11.00
C GLY A 2 -7.08 12.57 -10.09
N LYS A 3 -7.03 13.30 -8.97
CA LYS A 3 -6.13 13.04 -7.85
C LYS A 3 -6.64 11.82 -7.08
N LEU A 4 -5.74 10.96 -6.56
CA LEU A 4 -6.11 9.86 -5.66
C LEU A 4 -6.84 10.42 -4.43
N LYS A 5 -7.95 9.79 -4.05
CA LYS A 5 -8.79 10.26 -2.95
C LYS A 5 -8.59 9.40 -1.71
N THR A 6 -8.39 10.05 -0.57
CA THR A 6 -8.41 9.37 0.73
C THR A 6 -9.83 8.97 1.10
N ILE A 7 -9.95 7.90 1.89
CA ILE A 7 -11.22 7.49 2.50
C ILE A 7 -11.66 8.60 3.46
N ASP A 8 -12.90 9.05 3.30
CA ASP A 8 -13.49 10.03 4.20
C ASP A 8 -13.75 9.40 5.57
N ILE A 9 -13.13 9.97 6.60
CA ILE A 9 -13.26 9.57 8.01
C ILE A 9 -13.87 10.67 8.87
N THR A 10 -14.53 11.65 8.27
CA THR A 10 -15.18 12.75 8.98
C THR A 10 -16.15 12.20 10.03
N GLY A 11 -16.05 12.74 11.25
CA GLY A 11 -16.87 12.33 12.39
C GLY A 11 -16.43 11.04 13.10
N LEU A 12 -15.31 10.42 12.67
CA LEU A 12 -14.70 9.30 13.39
C LEU A 12 -13.48 9.79 14.18
N GLU A 13 -13.46 9.52 15.48
CA GLU A 13 -12.37 9.87 16.39
C GLU A 13 -11.65 8.62 16.92
N ASP A 14 -12.39 7.51 17.03
CA ASP A 14 -11.85 6.23 17.48
C ASP A 14 -11.07 5.51 16.38
N ILE A 15 -9.84 5.09 16.72
CA ILE A 15 -8.95 4.42 15.76
C ILE A 15 -9.51 3.08 15.29
N SER A 16 -10.23 2.35 16.15
CA SER A 16 -10.85 1.07 15.77
C SER A 16 -11.95 1.28 14.73
N ALA A 17 -12.83 2.27 14.93
CA ALA A 17 -13.87 2.63 13.97
C ALA A 17 -13.28 3.10 12.63
N ILE A 18 -12.17 3.85 12.66
CA ILE A 18 -11.44 4.24 11.45
C ILE A 18 -10.90 3.02 10.72
N MET A 19 -10.24 2.08 11.43
CA MET A 19 -9.72 0.85 10.84
C MET A 19 -10.84 -0.03 10.28
N ASP A 20 -11.98 -0.12 10.95
CA ASP A 20 -13.15 -0.86 10.46
C ASP A 20 -13.66 -0.28 9.14
N LYS A 21 -13.87 1.03 9.07
CA LYS A 21 -14.28 1.72 7.84
C LYS A 21 -13.30 1.50 6.69
N CYS A 22 -12.01 1.68 6.96
CA CYS A 22 -10.96 1.49 5.96
C CYS A 22 -10.86 0.02 5.49
N HIS A 23 -11.06 -0.96 6.39
CA HIS A 23 -11.10 -2.36 6.02
C HIS A 23 -12.30 -2.72 5.15
N ILE A 24 -13.49 -2.15 5.40
CA ILE A 24 -14.65 -2.32 4.53
C ILE A 24 -14.31 -1.88 3.11
N VAL A 25 -13.76 -0.67 2.95
CA VAL A 25 -13.34 -0.15 1.63
C VAL A 25 -12.28 -1.03 0.99
N PHE A 26 -11.29 -1.52 1.77
CA PHE A 26 -10.28 -2.46 1.26
C PHE A 26 -10.93 -3.75 0.72
N LYS A 27 -11.89 -4.33 1.43
CA LYS A 27 -12.61 -5.53 0.97
C LYS A 27 -13.39 -5.26 -0.33
N GLU A 28 -14.11 -4.15 -0.40
CA GLU A 28 -14.89 -3.79 -1.56
C GLU A 28 -14.04 -3.55 -2.80
N THR A 29 -12.88 -2.91 -2.64
CA THR A 29 -12.00 -2.53 -3.75
C THR A 29 -11.06 -3.64 -4.18
N MET A 30 -10.58 -4.49 -3.27
CA MET A 30 -9.55 -5.48 -3.55
C MET A 30 -10.00 -6.93 -3.43
N ALA A 31 -10.90 -7.26 -2.49
CA ALA A 31 -11.29 -8.63 -2.19
C ALA A 31 -12.69 -9.02 -2.72
N ASN A 32 -13.43 -8.09 -3.31
CA ASN A 32 -14.74 -8.35 -3.89
C ASN A 32 -14.62 -9.29 -5.10
N LYS A 33 -15.31 -10.45 -5.05
CA LYS A 33 -15.28 -11.46 -6.11
C LYS A 33 -15.89 -10.98 -7.42
N ASP A 34 -16.90 -10.10 -7.34
CA ASP A 34 -17.65 -9.61 -8.50
C ASP A 34 -16.92 -8.44 -9.20
N ASN A 35 -15.96 -7.81 -8.52
CA ASN A 35 -15.19 -6.69 -9.04
C ASN A 35 -13.68 -6.89 -8.78
N ARG A 36 -13.15 -8.04 -9.16
CA ARG A 36 -11.72 -8.35 -8.95
C ARG A 36 -10.82 -7.38 -9.70
N ALA A 37 -9.82 -6.89 -8.98
CA ALA A 37 -8.76 -6.12 -9.59
C ALA A 37 -7.97 -7.00 -10.57
N LYS A 38 -7.54 -6.43 -11.69
CA LYS A 38 -6.66 -7.06 -12.67
C LYS A 38 -5.44 -6.21 -12.90
N LEU A 39 -4.30 -6.85 -13.10
CA LEU A 39 -3.10 -6.21 -13.62
C LEU A 39 -3.02 -6.54 -15.11
N ARG A 40 -3.48 -5.62 -15.97
CA ARG A 40 -3.80 -5.92 -17.37
C ARG A 40 -4.80 -7.07 -17.42
N GLU A 41 -4.47 -8.18 -18.10
CA GLU A 41 -5.34 -9.37 -18.22
C GLU A 41 -5.21 -10.36 -17.04
N ARG A 42 -4.25 -10.16 -16.14
CA ARG A 42 -3.98 -11.08 -15.02
C ARG A 42 -4.85 -10.79 -13.81
N GLU A 43 -5.48 -11.79 -13.25
CA GLU A 43 -6.24 -11.66 -12.01
C GLU A 43 -5.32 -11.39 -10.82
N ILE A 44 -5.74 -10.48 -9.94
CA ILE A 44 -5.05 -10.22 -8.68
C ILE A 44 -5.73 -11.04 -7.59
N ALA A 45 -5.00 -12.03 -7.07
CA ALA A 45 -5.42 -12.76 -5.89
C ALA A 45 -5.05 -11.98 -4.62
N VAL A 46 -5.99 -11.93 -3.69
CA VAL A 46 -5.82 -11.32 -2.37
C VAL A 46 -5.89 -12.43 -1.33
N PRO A 47 -4.77 -12.78 -0.65
CA PRO A 47 -4.81 -13.74 0.45
C PRO A 47 -5.69 -13.23 1.59
N LEU A 48 -6.61 -14.07 2.06
CA LEU A 48 -7.57 -13.74 3.11
C LEU A 48 -7.23 -14.50 4.42
N ASN A 49 -6.03 -14.31 4.95
CA ASN A 49 -5.73 -14.64 6.33
C ASN A 49 -6.33 -13.54 7.23
N TRP A 50 -6.77 -13.89 8.42
CA TRP A 50 -7.49 -12.98 9.31
C TRP A 50 -6.75 -12.75 10.61
N ILE A 51 -6.71 -11.49 11.04
CA ILE A 51 -6.18 -11.02 12.31
C ILE A 51 -7.14 -9.96 12.84
N GLU A 52 -7.62 -10.08 14.07
CA GLU A 52 -8.57 -9.13 14.68
C GLU A 52 -9.78 -8.84 13.77
N CYS A 53 -10.38 -9.88 13.20
CA CYS A 53 -11.52 -9.80 12.28
C CYS A 53 -11.27 -8.99 10.99
N LYS A 54 -10.01 -8.69 10.67
CA LYS A 54 -9.60 -8.00 9.43
C LYS A 54 -8.61 -8.84 8.63
N ALA A 55 -8.57 -8.63 7.32
CA ALA A 55 -7.60 -9.31 6.47
C ALA A 55 -6.16 -8.93 6.89
N GLU A 56 -5.28 -9.92 7.06
CA GLU A 56 -3.86 -9.68 7.38
C GLU A 56 -3.20 -8.72 6.37
N LEU A 57 -3.57 -8.85 5.10
CA LEU A 57 -3.07 -7.98 4.04
C LEU A 57 -3.52 -6.51 4.21
N PHE A 58 -4.71 -6.28 4.77
CA PHE A 58 -5.13 -4.94 5.17
C PHE A 58 -4.18 -4.37 6.23
N TRP A 59 -3.82 -5.17 7.24
CA TRP A 59 -2.88 -4.75 8.26
C TRP A 59 -1.49 -4.44 7.69
N HIS A 60 -1.00 -5.22 6.73
CA HIS A 60 0.25 -4.88 6.03
C HIS A 60 0.19 -3.51 5.34
N ALA A 61 -0.96 -3.11 4.82
CA ALA A 61 -1.15 -1.82 4.18
C ALA A 61 -1.40 -0.68 5.18
N ALA A 62 -2.16 -0.93 6.27
CA ALA A 62 -2.67 0.06 7.21
C ALA A 62 -1.84 0.23 8.49
N SER A 63 -0.76 -0.55 8.66
CA SER A 63 0.12 -0.50 9.83
C SER A 63 1.59 -0.36 9.45
N ILE A 64 2.46 -0.09 10.43
CA ILE A 64 3.89 0.12 10.25
C ILE A 64 4.67 -0.55 11.39
N GLU A 65 5.85 -1.11 11.11
CA GLU A 65 6.63 -1.84 12.13
C GLU A 65 7.26 -0.91 13.16
N GLU A 66 7.78 0.23 12.73
CA GLU A 66 8.50 1.16 13.61
C GLU A 66 8.19 2.62 13.24
N LYS A 67 7.13 3.20 13.80
CA LYS A 67 6.78 4.61 13.57
C LYS A 67 7.84 5.59 14.04
N ALA A 68 8.50 5.30 15.15
CA ALA A 68 9.49 6.20 15.75
C ALA A 68 10.70 6.45 14.84
N LYS A 69 10.92 5.61 13.82
CA LYS A 69 12.06 5.70 12.90
C LYS A 69 11.71 6.29 11.53
N LEU A 70 10.54 6.89 11.37
CA LEU A 70 10.16 7.47 10.08
C LEU A 70 11.01 8.68 9.73
N ASP A 71 11.65 8.67 8.55
CA ASP A 71 12.38 9.83 8.01
C ASP A 71 11.42 10.94 7.58
N ILE A 72 10.22 10.57 7.16
CA ILE A 72 9.19 11.48 6.67
C ILE A 72 7.91 11.23 7.45
N GLN A 73 7.34 12.29 7.99
CA GLN A 73 6.07 12.27 8.70
C GLN A 73 5.01 13.04 7.91
N PRO A 74 4.47 12.46 6.81
CA PRO A 74 3.57 13.18 5.90
C PRO A 74 2.20 13.48 6.54
N CYS A 75 1.89 12.85 7.67
CA CYS A 75 0.65 13.09 8.41
C CYS A 75 0.60 14.47 9.10
N ILE A 76 1.73 15.17 9.29
CA ILE A 76 1.76 16.48 9.95
C ILE A 76 0.94 17.53 9.20
N ASN A 77 0.93 17.47 7.87
CA ASN A 77 0.20 18.41 7.01
C ASN A 77 -0.97 17.76 6.26
N ASP A 78 -1.48 16.65 6.77
CA ASP A 78 -2.54 15.87 6.14
C ASP A 78 -3.89 16.05 6.85
N ILE A 79 -4.99 15.66 6.20
CA ILE A 79 -6.33 15.65 6.81
C ILE A 79 -6.41 14.78 8.07
N THR A 80 -5.47 13.86 8.24
CA THR A 80 -5.34 12.98 9.40
C THR A 80 -4.49 13.59 10.52
N SER A 81 -3.98 14.81 10.35
CA SER A 81 -2.96 15.38 11.25
C SER A 81 -3.40 15.46 12.71
N SER A 82 -4.62 15.92 12.98
CA SER A 82 -5.15 16.01 14.36
C SER A 82 -5.32 14.64 15.00
N LEU A 83 -5.86 13.66 14.25
CA LEU A 83 -6.02 12.29 14.72
C LEU A 83 -4.68 11.59 14.89
N CYS A 84 -3.72 11.82 13.99
CA CYS A 84 -2.37 11.28 14.10
C CYS A 84 -1.60 11.90 15.27
N ALA A 85 -1.68 13.20 15.52
CA ALA A 85 -1.02 13.85 16.65
C ALA A 85 -1.46 13.24 17.98
N ASN A 86 -2.76 12.95 18.12
CA ASN A 86 -3.32 12.39 19.35
C ASN A 86 -3.09 10.88 19.49
N ASN A 87 -2.95 10.14 18.40
CA ASN A 87 -2.95 8.68 18.40
C ASN A 87 -1.63 8.03 17.93
N CYS A 88 -0.69 8.79 17.35
CA CYS A 88 0.57 8.24 16.85
C CYS A 88 1.74 8.37 17.82
N ILE A 89 1.71 9.35 18.74
CA ILE A 89 2.84 9.63 19.64
C ILE A 89 2.67 8.88 20.97
N ASP A 90 1.43 8.80 21.49
CA ASP A 90 1.16 8.29 22.82
C ASP A 90 0.30 7.01 22.86
N ALA A 91 -0.37 6.66 21.77
CA ALA A 91 -1.21 5.47 21.71
C ALA A 91 -0.50 4.33 20.99
N PHE A 92 0.00 3.37 21.76
CA PHE A 92 0.54 2.09 21.30
C PHE A 92 -0.59 1.15 20.87
N ASP A 93 -1.44 1.59 19.92
CA ASP A 93 -2.42 0.68 19.33
C ASP A 93 -1.73 -0.11 18.23
N SER A 94 -1.41 -1.34 18.53
CA SER A 94 -0.68 -2.25 17.65
C SER A 94 -1.53 -3.46 17.27
N VAL A 95 -1.07 -4.21 16.30
CA VAL A 95 -1.59 -5.49 15.86
C VAL A 95 -0.45 -6.50 15.76
N ILE A 96 -0.68 -7.71 16.25
CA ILE A 96 0.29 -8.81 16.14
C ILE A 96 -0.04 -9.60 14.88
N MET A 97 0.91 -9.65 13.96
CA MET A 97 0.78 -10.37 12.69
C MET A 97 0.91 -11.89 12.91
N ASN A 98 0.43 -12.71 11.96
CA ASN A 98 0.51 -14.18 12.08
C ASN A 98 1.95 -14.71 12.21
N ASN A 99 2.94 -13.96 11.75
CA ASN A 99 4.37 -14.30 11.93
C ASN A 99 4.96 -13.82 13.26
N GLY A 100 4.15 -13.26 14.15
CA GLY A 100 4.55 -12.72 15.45
C GLY A 100 5.10 -11.30 15.42
N THR A 101 5.21 -10.65 14.26
CA THR A 101 5.67 -9.25 14.17
C THR A 101 4.60 -8.32 14.72
N GLU A 102 4.96 -7.45 15.65
CA GLU A 102 4.11 -6.36 16.10
C GLU A 102 4.18 -5.18 15.14
N ARG A 103 3.02 -4.59 14.82
CA ARG A 103 2.92 -3.45 13.90
C ARG A 103 1.97 -2.41 14.47
N GLU A 104 2.40 -1.17 14.46
CA GLU A 104 1.59 -0.05 14.96
C GLU A 104 0.56 0.38 13.90
N LYS A 105 -0.71 0.53 14.31
CA LYS A 105 -1.79 1.03 13.44
C LYS A 105 -1.48 2.45 12.96
N CYS A 106 -1.73 2.73 11.68
CA CYS A 106 -1.39 4.01 11.07
C CYS A 106 -2.58 4.57 10.29
N ILE A 107 -3.23 5.60 10.82
CA ILE A 107 -4.41 6.24 10.21
C ILE A 107 -4.06 6.78 8.82
N TYR A 108 -2.91 7.43 8.66
CA TYR A 108 -2.45 7.96 7.37
C TYR A 108 -2.37 6.88 6.28
N ARG A 109 -1.90 5.67 6.65
CA ARG A 109 -1.88 4.52 5.75
C ARG A 109 -3.28 3.97 5.51
N ALA A 110 -4.07 3.82 6.56
CA ALA A 110 -5.39 3.21 6.51
C ALA A 110 -6.33 3.95 5.55
N VAL A 111 -6.38 5.29 5.61
CA VAL A 111 -7.25 6.09 4.72
C VAL A 111 -6.80 6.07 3.25
N ARG A 112 -5.70 5.43 2.93
CA ARG A 112 -5.13 5.30 1.59
C ARG A 112 -5.11 3.86 1.05
N VAL A 113 -5.78 2.93 1.72
CA VAL A 113 -5.79 1.53 1.24
C VAL A 113 -6.54 1.37 -0.09
N SER A 114 -7.50 2.23 -0.41
CA SER A 114 -8.17 2.29 -1.72
C SER A 114 -7.21 2.62 -2.86
N TRP A 115 -6.11 3.33 -2.57
CA TRP A 115 -5.10 3.70 -3.56
C TRP A 115 -4.43 2.49 -4.22
N ILE A 116 -4.40 1.34 -3.54
CA ILE A 116 -3.90 0.10 -4.14
C ILE A 116 -4.66 -0.19 -5.43
N ARG A 117 -5.99 -0.17 -5.37
CA ARG A 117 -6.85 -0.40 -6.53
C ARG A 117 -6.71 0.73 -7.56
N GLU A 118 -6.77 1.96 -7.11
CA GLU A 118 -6.70 3.13 -7.99
C GLU A 118 -5.37 3.17 -8.78
N ILE A 119 -4.23 2.85 -8.13
CA ILE A 119 -2.91 2.79 -8.79
C ILE A 119 -2.85 1.67 -9.83
N ILE A 120 -3.42 0.50 -9.53
CA ILE A 120 -3.52 -0.60 -10.49
C ILE A 120 -4.36 -0.19 -11.70
N ASP A 121 -5.50 0.46 -11.47
CA ASP A 121 -6.37 0.95 -12.54
C ASP A 121 -5.71 2.07 -13.37
N LEU A 122 -4.95 2.96 -12.74
CA LEU A 122 -4.14 3.98 -13.43
C LEU A 122 -3.06 3.34 -14.31
N TYR A 123 -2.35 2.33 -13.80
CA TYR A 123 -1.37 1.58 -14.58
C TYR A 123 -2.02 0.91 -15.81
N ASN A 124 -3.18 0.27 -15.64
CA ASN A 124 -3.91 -0.38 -16.73
C ASN A 124 -4.34 0.62 -17.82
N LYS A 125 -4.59 1.88 -17.45
CA LYS A 125 -4.92 2.99 -18.35
C LYS A 125 -3.70 3.65 -18.98
N GLY A 126 -2.50 3.24 -18.66
CA GLY A 126 -1.25 3.81 -19.17
C GLY A 126 -0.91 5.18 -18.58
N ASP A 127 -1.33 5.47 -17.35
CA ASP A 127 -1.02 6.74 -16.67
C ASP A 127 0.49 6.88 -16.44
N LYS A 128 1.09 7.96 -16.96
CA LYS A 128 2.53 8.21 -16.90
C LYS A 128 3.07 8.48 -15.49
N ARG A 129 2.21 8.73 -14.51
CA ARG A 129 2.61 8.88 -13.10
C ARG A 129 2.95 7.56 -12.43
N ILE A 130 2.63 6.43 -13.09
CA ILE A 130 2.93 5.10 -12.57
C ILE A 130 4.22 4.57 -13.17
N LYS A 131 5.25 4.42 -12.37
CA LYS A 131 6.46 3.67 -12.71
C LYS A 131 6.20 2.19 -12.48
N TYR A 132 6.53 1.34 -13.45
CA TYR A 132 6.44 -0.12 -13.38
C TYR A 132 7.83 -0.74 -13.52
N TRP A 133 8.15 -1.70 -12.69
CA TRP A 133 9.26 -2.61 -12.88
C TRP A 133 8.98 -3.95 -12.22
N ASP A 134 9.73 -4.96 -12.60
CA ASP A 134 9.77 -6.25 -11.92
C ASP A 134 11.20 -6.60 -11.50
N LYS A 135 11.31 -7.39 -10.43
CA LYS A 135 12.59 -7.79 -9.84
C LYS A 135 12.46 -9.11 -9.11
N ILE A 136 13.43 -9.98 -9.31
CA ILE A 136 13.56 -11.21 -8.52
C ILE A 136 14.13 -10.83 -7.14
N ASN A 137 13.39 -11.16 -6.08
CA ASN A 137 13.83 -10.92 -4.71
C ASN A 137 14.81 -12.00 -4.21
N SER A 138 15.34 -11.84 -2.99
CA SER A 138 16.27 -12.78 -2.33
C SER A 138 15.70 -14.20 -2.21
N ASN A 139 14.38 -14.35 -2.14
CA ASN A 139 13.68 -15.64 -2.07
C ASN A 139 13.36 -16.23 -3.46
N LYS A 140 14.01 -15.76 -4.52
CA LYS A 140 13.82 -16.17 -5.92
C LYS A 140 12.38 -16.00 -6.43
N LYS A 141 11.60 -15.11 -5.82
CA LYS A 141 10.23 -14.78 -6.27
C LYS A 141 10.27 -13.52 -7.13
N ASN A 142 9.59 -13.55 -8.25
CA ASN A 142 9.44 -12.36 -9.09
C ASN A 142 8.41 -11.42 -8.46
N ARG A 143 8.82 -10.19 -8.15
CA ARG A 143 7.99 -9.13 -7.59
C ARG A 143 7.76 -8.05 -8.63
N ILE A 144 6.53 -7.60 -8.72
CA ILE A 144 6.09 -6.51 -9.57
C ILE A 144 5.83 -5.30 -8.68
N TYR A 145 6.32 -4.16 -9.09
CA TYR A 145 6.21 -2.89 -8.39
C TYR A 145 5.48 -1.88 -9.25
N LEU A 146 4.47 -1.22 -8.67
CA LEU A 146 3.81 -0.06 -9.24
C LEU A 146 4.01 1.11 -8.30
N ARG A 147 4.76 2.13 -8.71
CA ARG A 147 5.04 3.31 -7.90
C ARG A 147 4.33 4.52 -8.47
N TYR A 148 3.48 5.12 -7.65
CA TYR A 148 2.84 6.39 -7.95
C TYR A 148 3.63 7.52 -7.30
N GLN A 149 3.97 8.54 -8.08
CA GLN A 149 4.64 9.73 -7.59
C GLN A 149 3.95 10.98 -8.12
N GLU A 150 3.53 11.88 -7.23
CA GLU A 150 2.97 13.19 -7.56
C GLU A 150 3.26 14.17 -6.41
N ALA A 151 4.04 15.22 -6.67
CA ALA A 151 4.54 16.16 -5.67
C ALA A 151 5.20 15.43 -4.47
N GLU A 152 4.71 15.64 -3.26
CA GLU A 152 5.21 15.00 -2.03
C GLU A 152 4.72 13.55 -1.86
N LEU A 153 3.72 13.14 -2.64
CA LEU A 153 3.13 11.81 -2.54
C LEU A 153 4.01 10.79 -3.23
N ASP A 154 4.29 9.70 -2.50
CA ASP A 154 5.04 8.55 -2.99
C ASP A 154 4.39 7.29 -2.43
N TYR A 155 3.82 6.45 -3.30
CA TYR A 155 3.08 5.25 -2.91
C TYR A 155 3.54 4.08 -3.74
N ILE A 156 3.73 2.94 -3.10
CA ILE A 156 4.15 1.70 -3.75
C ILE A 156 3.07 0.62 -3.61
N VAL A 157 2.79 -0.10 -4.68
CA VAL A 157 2.03 -1.36 -4.68
C VAL A 157 2.96 -2.48 -5.09
N ILE A 158 3.01 -3.55 -4.31
CA ILE A 158 3.87 -4.71 -4.53
C ILE A 158 3.02 -5.93 -4.76
N LEU A 159 3.25 -6.59 -5.89
CA LEU A 159 2.60 -7.83 -6.29
C LEU A 159 3.65 -8.93 -6.46
N GLU A 160 3.25 -10.19 -6.34
CA GLU A 160 4.07 -11.35 -6.67
C GLU A 160 3.56 -11.99 -7.95
N ASP A 161 4.43 -12.17 -8.91
CA ASP A 161 4.12 -12.91 -10.14
C ASP A 161 4.00 -14.40 -9.84
N LYS A 162 2.86 -15.01 -10.21
CA LYS A 162 2.60 -16.42 -9.98
C LYS A 162 2.47 -17.18 -11.29
N SER A 163 1.90 -16.57 -12.31
CA SER A 163 1.73 -17.16 -13.63
C SER A 163 1.24 -16.12 -14.63
N ASP A 164 1.18 -16.48 -15.89
CA ASP A 164 0.65 -15.64 -16.98
C ASP A 164 -0.80 -15.18 -16.73
N LYS A 165 -1.54 -15.87 -15.88
CA LYS A 165 -2.95 -15.55 -15.58
C LYS A 165 -3.16 -14.92 -14.20
N ARG A 166 -2.18 -14.97 -13.30
CA ARG A 166 -2.38 -14.61 -11.90
C ARG A 166 -1.17 -13.90 -11.27
N VAL A 167 -1.46 -12.84 -10.57
CA VAL A 167 -0.55 -12.19 -9.61
C VAL A 167 -1.17 -12.18 -8.22
N VAL A 168 -0.37 -12.05 -7.19
CA VAL A 168 -0.83 -12.00 -5.79
C VAL A 168 -0.47 -10.65 -5.21
N LEU A 169 -1.44 -9.96 -4.61
CA LEU A 169 -1.17 -8.74 -3.85
C LEU A 169 -0.35 -9.09 -2.60
N ILE A 170 0.76 -8.38 -2.42
CA ILE A 170 1.62 -8.53 -1.25
C ILE A 170 1.39 -7.38 -0.27
N THR A 171 1.37 -6.15 -0.76
CA THR A 171 1.13 -4.96 0.05
C THR A 171 0.98 -3.72 -0.83
N GLY A 172 0.54 -2.60 -0.23
CA GLY A 172 0.62 -1.28 -0.81
C GLY A 172 0.64 -0.24 0.30
N TYR A 173 1.55 0.74 0.22
CA TYR A 173 1.73 1.74 1.27
C TYR A 173 2.44 3.01 0.79
N PRO A 174 2.24 4.15 1.48
CA PRO A 174 3.05 5.35 1.30
C PRO A 174 4.49 5.10 1.73
N VAL A 175 5.45 5.61 0.95
CA VAL A 175 6.88 5.42 1.21
C VAL A 175 7.39 6.52 2.14
N PHE A 176 7.71 6.17 3.39
CA PHE A 176 8.12 7.08 4.46
C PHE A 176 9.63 7.17 4.67
N PHE A 177 10.41 6.19 4.16
CA PHE A 177 11.85 6.15 4.34
C PHE A 177 12.58 6.69 3.11
N ILE A 178 13.53 7.62 3.33
CA ILE A 178 14.35 8.19 2.26
C ILE A 178 15.20 7.10 1.59
N SER A 179 15.72 6.15 2.37
CA SER A 179 16.44 5.00 1.84
C SER A 179 15.58 4.19 0.87
N ALA A 180 14.36 3.83 1.28
CA ALA A 180 13.43 3.08 0.44
C ALA A 180 13.07 3.84 -0.86
N LYS A 181 12.89 5.18 -0.78
CA LYS A 181 12.67 6.00 -2.00
C LYS A 181 13.84 5.90 -2.97
N LYS A 182 15.09 5.94 -2.47
CA LYS A 182 16.30 5.80 -3.27
C LYS A 182 16.44 4.41 -3.88
N ASP A 183 16.16 3.37 -3.09
CA ASP A 183 16.24 1.98 -3.54
C ASP A 183 15.23 1.69 -4.65
N TYR A 184 13.96 2.12 -4.48
CA TYR A 184 12.94 1.97 -5.53
C TYR A 184 13.29 2.74 -6.80
N GLU A 185 13.87 3.93 -6.68
CA GLU A 185 14.32 4.70 -7.85
C GLU A 185 15.48 4.00 -8.56
N SER A 186 16.46 3.50 -7.81
CA SER A 186 17.58 2.74 -8.36
C SER A 186 17.13 1.47 -9.08
N ASP A 187 16.21 0.71 -8.47
CA ASP A 187 15.64 -0.49 -9.07
C ASP A 187 14.92 -0.17 -10.38
N TYR A 188 14.11 0.88 -10.41
CA TYR A 188 13.42 1.33 -11.62
C TYR A 188 14.39 1.74 -12.73
N GLN A 189 15.43 2.54 -12.41
CA GLN A 189 16.43 2.97 -13.38
C GLN A 189 17.22 1.77 -13.95
N ASN A 190 17.57 0.79 -13.12
CA ASN A 190 18.21 -0.43 -13.56
C ASN A 190 17.31 -1.26 -14.50
N TYR A 191 16.02 -1.33 -14.19
CA TYR A 191 15.04 -2.00 -15.05
C TYR A 191 14.97 -1.34 -16.44
N ILE A 192 14.86 -0.03 -16.52
CA ILE A 192 14.82 0.73 -17.80
C ILE A 192 16.09 0.49 -18.61
N LYS A 193 17.28 0.64 -17.99
CA LYS A 193 18.57 0.40 -18.67
C LYS A 193 18.67 -1.03 -19.24
N ASN A 194 18.07 -2.02 -18.59
CA ASN A 194 18.08 -3.40 -19.07
C ASN A 194 17.08 -3.62 -20.24
N LEU A 195 16.01 -2.85 -20.32
CA LEU A 195 15.10 -2.88 -21.47
C LEU A 195 15.74 -2.28 -22.72
N GLU A 196 16.53 -1.21 -22.56
CA GLU A 196 17.23 -0.52 -23.68
C GLU A 196 18.35 -1.36 -24.30
N LYS A 197 18.83 -2.39 -23.58
CA LYS A 197 19.90 -3.30 -24.04
C LYS A 197 19.39 -4.55 -24.81
N LYS A 198 18.08 -4.76 -24.82
CA LYS A 198 17.44 -5.88 -25.53
C LYS A 198 16.90 -5.47 -26.87
#